data_ba4f561cacc92ba94bb0e9b6e9f617cc
#
_entry.id   ba4f561cacc92ba94bb0e9b6e9f617cc
#
_cell.length_a   1.000
_cell.length_b   1.000
_cell.length_c   1.000
_cell.angle_alpha   90.00
_cell.angle_beta   90.00
_cell.angle_gamma   90.00
#
_symmetry.space_group_name_H-M   'P 1'
#
loop_
_entity.id
_entity.type
_entity.pdbx_description
1 polymer ?
#
loop_
_entity_poly.entity_id
_entity_poly.type
_entity_poly.pdbx_seq_one_letter_code
_entity_poly.pdbx_strand_id
1 'polypeptide(L)'
;MNVVEKYGGTSVGTIAQIKAIAAHAAKLKAQGNQVVIVASAMGKTTNKLIAMAKEIGEHVNERELDSLLSTGEQRTITLLAMAIDALGVPAVSLTGYQCGFITSDHHS
;
A
#
# COMPACT_ATOMS: atom_id res chain seq x y z
N MET A 1 -15.16 -13.04 -9.32
CA MET A 1 -13.81 -13.60 -9.26
C MET A 1 -12.97 -12.78 -8.29
N ASN A 2 -12.04 -13.40 -7.62
CA ASN A 2 -11.13 -12.69 -6.73
C ASN A 2 -9.86 -12.33 -7.49
N VAL A 3 -9.47 -11.08 -7.43
CA VAL A 3 -8.27 -10.56 -8.09
C VAL A 3 -7.33 -10.03 -7.03
N VAL A 4 -6.09 -10.51 -7.04
CA VAL A 4 -5.04 -10.02 -6.15
C VAL A 4 -3.95 -9.41 -7.02
N GLU A 5 -3.62 -8.15 -6.76
CA GLU A 5 -2.59 -7.44 -7.49
C GLU A 5 -1.52 -6.92 -6.55
N LYS A 6 -0.27 -7.08 -6.95
CA LYS A 6 0.88 -6.62 -6.16
C LYS A 6 1.60 -5.50 -6.91
N TYR A 7 1.91 -4.45 -6.18
CA TYR A 7 2.62 -3.28 -6.72
C TYR A 7 3.88 -3.00 -5.93
N GLY A 8 5.00 -2.96 -6.62
CA GLY A 8 6.28 -2.57 -6.01
C GLY A 8 6.41 -1.06 -5.88
N GLY A 9 7.48 -0.62 -5.23
CA GLY A 9 7.69 0.80 -4.92
C GLY A 9 7.74 1.72 -6.13
N THR A 10 8.29 1.24 -7.25
CA THR A 10 8.37 2.05 -8.48
C THR A 10 7.01 2.24 -9.14
N SER A 11 6.07 1.34 -8.89
CA SER A 11 4.71 1.43 -9.42
C SER A 11 3.80 2.31 -8.57
N VAL A 12 4.22 2.67 -7.37
CA VAL A 12 3.48 3.52 -6.45
C VAL A 12 4.31 4.74 -6.04
N GLY A 13 5.20 5.18 -6.92
CA GLY A 13 6.14 6.26 -6.60
C GLY A 13 5.53 7.66 -6.57
N THR A 14 4.38 7.87 -7.19
CA THR A 14 3.74 9.18 -7.31
C THR A 14 2.26 9.09 -7.05
N ILE A 15 1.64 10.21 -6.74
CA ILE A 15 0.18 10.30 -6.57
C ILE A 15 -0.54 9.98 -7.88
N ALA A 16 0.03 10.38 -9.02
CA ALA A 16 -0.56 10.04 -10.33
C ALA A 16 -0.64 8.53 -10.52
N GLN A 17 0.40 7.80 -10.13
CA GLN A 17 0.40 6.34 -10.19
C GLN A 17 -0.61 5.73 -9.21
N ILE A 18 -0.73 6.27 -8.00
CA ILE A 18 -1.73 5.86 -7.02
C ILE A 18 -3.13 6.00 -7.62
N LYS A 19 -3.41 7.14 -8.24
CA LYS A 19 -4.71 7.38 -8.88
C LYS A 19 -4.98 6.42 -10.04
N ALA A 20 -3.95 6.09 -10.82
CA ALA A 20 -4.09 5.15 -11.93
C ALA A 20 -4.43 3.74 -11.42
N ILE A 21 -3.78 3.30 -10.36
CA ILE A 21 -4.07 2.01 -9.73
C ILE A 21 -5.49 2.00 -9.18
N ALA A 22 -5.91 3.10 -8.54
CA ALA A 22 -7.27 3.22 -8.01
C ALA A 22 -8.32 3.12 -9.13
N ALA A 23 -8.08 3.77 -10.27
CA ALA A 23 -9.00 3.70 -11.41
C ALA A 23 -9.10 2.27 -11.96
N HIS A 24 -7.96 1.58 -12.04
CA HIS A 24 -7.92 0.18 -12.47
C HIS A 24 -8.70 -0.72 -11.50
N ALA A 25 -8.51 -0.54 -10.20
CA ALA A 25 -9.22 -1.31 -9.18
C ALA A 25 -10.73 -1.06 -9.25
N ALA A 26 -11.13 0.19 -9.42
CA ALA A 26 -12.55 0.54 -9.56
C ALA A 26 -13.16 -0.13 -10.79
N LYS A 27 -12.43 -0.18 -11.90
CA LYS A 27 -12.89 -0.84 -13.12
C LYS A 27 -13.06 -2.34 -12.90
N LEU A 28 -12.10 -2.99 -12.24
CA LEU A 28 -12.22 -4.42 -11.92
C LEU A 28 -13.42 -4.69 -11.02
N LYS A 29 -13.65 -3.83 -10.04
CA LYS A 29 -14.80 -3.97 -9.14
C LYS A 29 -16.11 -3.82 -9.90
N ALA A 30 -16.19 -2.86 -10.83
CA ALA A 30 -17.37 -2.66 -11.65
C ALA A 30 -17.67 -3.87 -12.55
N GLN A 31 -16.65 -4.66 -12.86
CA GLN A 31 -16.79 -5.90 -13.64
C GLN A 31 -17.22 -7.09 -12.79
N GLY A 32 -17.48 -6.89 -11.50
CA GLY A 32 -17.96 -7.93 -10.60
C GLY A 32 -16.87 -8.66 -9.82
N ASN A 33 -15.63 -8.17 -9.87
CA ASN A 33 -14.54 -8.79 -9.15
C ASN A 33 -14.43 -8.25 -7.73
N GLN A 34 -13.92 -9.08 -6.83
CA GLN A 34 -13.39 -8.64 -5.55
C GLN A 34 -11.90 -8.39 -5.73
N VAL A 35 -11.44 -7.23 -5.29
CA VAL A 35 -10.07 -6.79 -5.56
C VAL A 35 -9.30 -6.63 -4.26
N VAL A 36 -8.13 -7.26 -4.19
CA VAL A 36 -7.17 -7.10 -3.10
C VAL A 36 -5.88 -6.57 -3.69
N ILE A 37 -5.40 -5.48 -3.15
CA ILE A 37 -4.14 -4.87 -3.58
C ILE A 37 -3.12 -4.99 -2.47
N VAL A 38 -1.94 -5.48 -2.84
CA VAL A 38 -0.77 -5.53 -1.95
C VAL A 38 0.25 -4.54 -2.50
N ALA A 39 0.67 -3.59 -1.69
CA ALA A 39 1.55 -2.54 -2.15
C ALA A 39 2.71 -2.31 -1.19
N SER A 40 3.86 -1.99 -1.77
CA SER A 40 5.07 -1.61 -1.04
C SER A 40 5.04 -0.12 -0.70
N ALA A 41 6.04 0.34 0.06
CA ALA A 41 6.25 1.76 0.29
C ALA A 41 6.51 2.49 -1.04
N MET A 42 6.16 3.77 -1.08
CA MET A 42 6.28 4.59 -2.29
C MET A 42 7.74 4.86 -2.65
N GLY A 43 8.10 4.56 -3.90
CA GLY A 43 9.38 4.96 -4.47
C GLY A 43 10.59 4.62 -3.59
N LYS A 44 11.31 5.66 -3.18
CA LYS A 44 12.54 5.53 -2.37
C LYS A 44 12.30 5.62 -0.87
N THR A 45 11.06 5.55 -0.42
CA THR A 45 10.73 5.68 1.01
C THR A 45 11.45 4.63 1.85
N THR A 46 11.45 3.37 1.41
CA THR A 46 12.12 2.29 2.13
C THR A 46 13.61 2.59 2.32
N ASN A 47 14.28 3.07 1.27
CA ASN A 47 15.71 3.41 1.35
C ASN A 47 15.96 4.55 2.33
N LYS A 48 15.08 5.54 2.37
CA LYS A 48 15.18 6.64 3.32
C LYS A 48 15.04 6.16 4.76
N LEU A 49 14.09 5.28 5.01
CA LEU A 49 13.85 4.73 6.35
C LEU A 49 15.04 3.88 6.80
N ILE A 50 15.59 3.06 5.91
CA ILE A 50 16.78 2.26 6.21
C ILE A 50 17.98 3.17 6.53
N ALA A 51 18.15 4.25 5.76
CA ALA A 51 19.24 5.20 5.99
C ALA A 51 19.10 5.86 7.36
N MET A 52 17.88 6.21 7.77
CA MET A 52 17.64 6.78 9.11
C MET A 52 18.01 5.78 10.21
N ALA A 53 17.63 4.52 10.04
CA ALA A 53 17.96 3.47 11.00
C ALA A 53 19.48 3.29 11.13
N LYS A 54 20.19 3.34 10.01
CA LYS A 54 21.65 3.21 10.00
C LYS A 54 22.35 4.36 10.73
N GLU A 55 21.79 5.55 10.69
CA GLU A 55 22.32 6.68 11.45
C GLU A 55 22.20 6.48 12.96
N ILE A 56 21.21 5.71 13.41
CA ILE A 56 21.06 5.36 14.83
C ILE A 56 22.17 4.39 15.25
N GLY A 57 22.50 3.41 14.39
CA GLY A 57 23.57 2.46 14.70
C GLY A 57 23.67 1.35 13.68
N GLU A 58 24.80 0.62 13.70
CA GLU A 58 25.00 -0.51 12.77
C GLU A 58 24.09 -1.70 13.07
N HIS A 59 23.78 -1.89 14.35
CA HIS A 59 22.97 -3.02 14.79
C HIS A 59 21.74 -2.50 15.48
N VAL A 60 20.66 -2.40 14.71
CA VAL A 60 19.36 -1.99 15.26
C VAL A 60 18.52 -3.23 15.50
N ASN A 61 17.54 -3.10 16.38
CA ASN A 61 16.58 -4.15 16.65
C ASN A 61 15.75 -4.42 15.40
N GLU A 62 15.78 -5.66 14.90
CA GLU A 62 15.07 -6.02 13.67
C GLU A 62 13.56 -5.83 13.77
N ARG A 63 12.98 -6.11 14.93
CA ARG A 63 11.55 -5.92 15.15
C ARG A 63 11.17 -4.46 14.99
N GLU A 64 11.97 -3.55 15.54
CA GLU A 64 11.72 -2.13 15.44
C GLU A 64 11.97 -1.63 14.01
N LEU A 65 12.97 -2.18 13.33
CA LEU A 65 13.21 -1.85 11.93
C LEU A 65 12.01 -2.26 11.07
N ASP A 66 11.48 -3.46 11.27
CA ASP A 66 10.30 -3.92 10.55
C ASP A 66 9.11 -2.98 10.79
N SER A 67 8.91 -2.55 12.03
CA SER A 67 7.87 -1.59 12.36
C SER A 67 8.08 -0.26 11.64
N LEU A 68 9.31 0.22 11.60
CA LEU A 68 9.64 1.45 10.88
C LEU A 68 9.33 1.33 9.39
N LEU A 69 9.77 0.23 8.77
CA LEU A 69 9.55 0.02 7.34
C LEU A 69 8.07 -0.12 7.01
N SER A 70 7.27 -0.70 7.91
CA SER A 70 5.84 -0.85 7.70
C SER A 70 5.11 0.51 7.63
N THR A 71 5.67 1.56 8.23
CA THR A 71 5.04 2.89 8.15
C THR A 71 4.99 3.41 6.71
N GLY A 72 5.99 3.05 5.90
CA GLY A 72 5.98 3.42 4.47
C GLY A 72 4.89 2.71 3.70
N GLU A 73 4.67 1.43 4.00
CA GLU A 73 3.60 0.66 3.37
C GLU A 73 2.22 1.15 3.80
N GLN A 74 2.06 1.53 5.07
CA GLN A 74 0.82 2.09 5.57
C GLN A 74 0.46 3.37 4.84
N ARG A 75 1.44 4.22 4.55
CA ARG A 75 1.20 5.43 3.77
C ARG A 75 0.64 5.09 2.40
N THR A 76 1.24 4.13 1.71
CA THR A 76 0.82 3.74 0.37
C THR A 76 -0.62 3.22 0.37
N ILE A 77 -0.94 2.27 1.26
CA ILE A 77 -2.26 1.63 1.23
C ILE A 77 -3.36 2.59 1.68
N THR A 78 -3.08 3.52 2.59
CA THR A 78 -4.08 4.50 2.98
C THR A 78 -4.36 5.47 1.84
N LEU A 79 -3.33 5.90 1.11
CA LEU A 79 -3.51 6.76 -0.06
C LEU A 79 -4.30 6.04 -1.16
N LEU A 80 -4.02 4.75 -1.38
CA LEU A 80 -4.77 3.94 -2.34
C LEU A 80 -6.23 3.82 -1.92
N ALA A 81 -6.49 3.53 -0.65
CA ALA A 81 -7.86 3.43 -0.12
C ALA A 81 -8.62 4.74 -0.34
N MET A 82 -7.98 5.86 -0.02
CA MET A 82 -8.58 7.18 -0.23
C MET A 82 -8.88 7.44 -1.71
N ALA A 83 -7.97 7.06 -2.59
CA ALA A 83 -8.13 7.27 -4.03
C ALA A 83 -9.27 6.41 -4.61
N ILE A 84 -9.38 5.16 -4.15
CA ILE A 84 -10.46 4.27 -4.59
C ILE A 84 -11.80 4.77 -4.06
N ASP A 85 -11.85 5.15 -2.80
CA ASP A 85 -13.05 5.68 -2.16
C ASP A 85 -13.53 6.96 -2.85
N ALA A 86 -12.60 7.80 -3.27
CA ALA A 86 -12.91 9.02 -4.01
C ALA A 86 -13.60 8.75 -5.35
N LEU A 87 -13.46 7.54 -5.90
CA LEU A 87 -14.13 7.11 -7.13
C LEU A 87 -15.51 6.49 -6.85
N GLY A 88 -15.97 6.52 -5.60
CA GLY A 88 -17.25 5.97 -5.22
C GLY A 88 -17.24 4.48 -4.92
N VAL A 89 -16.06 3.87 -4.79
CA VAL A 89 -15.91 2.45 -4.49
C VAL A 89 -15.44 2.31 -3.06
N PRO A 90 -16.20 1.67 -2.17
CA PRO A 90 -15.76 1.46 -0.78
C PRO A 90 -14.46 0.68 -0.73
N ALA A 91 -13.53 1.15 0.06
CA ALA A 91 -12.23 0.52 0.21
C ALA A 91 -11.76 0.63 1.65
N VAL A 92 -11.02 -0.36 2.10
CA VAL A 92 -10.44 -0.37 3.44
C VAL A 92 -8.99 -0.83 3.38
N SER A 93 -8.12 -0.12 4.07
CA SER A 93 -6.74 -0.52 4.21
C SER A 93 -6.59 -1.45 5.40
N LEU A 94 -5.78 -2.50 5.21
CA LEU A 94 -5.47 -3.46 6.26
C LEU A 94 -3.96 -3.52 6.40
N THR A 95 -3.47 -3.45 7.63
CA THR A 95 -2.05 -3.61 7.90
C THR A 95 -1.78 -5.00 8.41
N GLY A 96 -0.87 -5.69 7.76
CA GLY A 96 -0.34 -6.94 8.24
C GLY A 96 1.04 -6.72 8.84
N TYR A 97 1.61 -7.78 9.34
CA TYR A 97 2.90 -7.71 10.01
C TYR A 97 4.03 -7.25 9.09
N GLN A 98 3.95 -7.55 7.80
CA GLN A 98 5.03 -7.31 6.86
C GLN A 98 4.58 -6.74 5.52
N CYS A 99 3.29 -6.52 5.36
CA CYS A 99 2.78 -5.89 4.15
C CYS A 99 1.45 -5.23 4.45
N GLY A 100 1.18 -4.19 3.68
CA GLY A 100 -0.09 -3.54 3.72
C GLY A 100 -0.94 -3.98 2.56
N PHE A 101 -2.23 -4.19 2.79
CA PHE A 101 -3.17 -4.44 1.72
C PHE A 101 -4.45 -3.67 1.90
N ILE A 102 -5.16 -3.62 0.79
CA ILE A 102 -6.42 -2.93 0.72
C ILE A 102 -7.42 -3.83 0.00
N THR A 103 -8.66 -3.82 0.45
CA THR A 103 -9.74 -4.50 -0.24
C THR A 103 -10.76 -3.48 -0.69
N SER A 104 -11.41 -3.76 -1.82
CA SER A 104 -12.50 -2.94 -2.32
C SER A 104 -13.86 -3.54 -1.99
N ASP A 105 -13.88 -4.65 -1.26
CA ASP A 105 -15.10 -5.30 -0.82
C ASP A 105 -15.18 -5.15 0.69
N HIS A 106 -15.83 -4.08 1.11
CA HIS A 106 -15.89 -3.73 2.52
C HIS A 106 -17.21 -4.19 3.12
N HIS A 107 -17.12 -5.13 4.04
CA HIS A 107 -18.24 -5.55 4.85
C HIS A 107 -18.09 -4.96 6.24
N SER A 108 -18.98 -4.11 6.59
CA SER A 108 -19.03 -3.54 7.93
C SER A 108 -19.90 -4.38 8.85
#